data_050e6ad3d991fd34bd889e5ef880e0a5
#
_entry.id   050e6ad3d991fd34bd889e5ef880e0a5
#
_cell.length_a   1.000
_cell.length_b   1.000
_cell.length_c   1.000
_cell.angle_alpha   90.00
_cell.angle_beta   90.00
_cell.angle_gamma   90.00
#
_symmetry.space_group_name_H-M   'P 1'
#
loop_
_entity.id
_entity.type
_entity.pdbx_description
1 polymer ?
#
loop_
_entity_poly.entity_id
_entity_poly.type
_entity_poly.pdbx_seq_one_letter_code
_entity_poly.pdbx_strand_id
1 'polypeptide(L)' 'MSDMGMSDQQFEVYNALISFVDELIDRETDEVEKEKLKARKKNILANNKEVN' A
#
# COMPACT_ATOMS: atom_id res chain seq x y z
N MET A 1 -8.89 -22.95 -4.00
CA MET A 1 -8.93 -22.37 -3.82
C MET A 1 -8.58 -21.47 -3.20
N SER A 2 -8.49 -20.77 -3.23
CA SER A 2 -7.99 -19.88 -2.70
C SER A 2 -8.66 -18.94 -2.24
N ASP A 3 -9.45 -19.06 -1.61
CA ASP A 3 -10.22 -18.16 -1.11
C ASP A 3 -9.62 -17.55 0.00
N MET A 4 -8.45 -17.64 0.25
CA MET A 4 -7.98 -17.09 1.32
C MET A 4 -7.54 -15.77 1.06
N GLY A 5 -8.03 -14.94 0.78
CA GLY A 5 -7.61 -13.63 0.65
C GLY A 5 -7.90 -13.11 -0.68
N MET A 6 -7.11 -12.23 -1.23
CA MET A 6 -7.45 -11.58 -2.46
C MET A 6 -7.09 -12.40 -3.66
N SER A 7 -7.78 -12.16 -4.75
CA SER A 7 -7.53 -12.86 -5.98
C SER A 7 -6.23 -12.34 -6.59
N ASP A 8 -5.77 -12.99 -7.62
CA ASP A 8 -4.55 -12.57 -8.29
C ASP A 8 -4.65 -11.15 -8.80
N GLN A 9 -5.81 -10.81 -9.35
CA GLN A 9 -6.02 -9.49 -9.86
C GLN A 9 -5.94 -8.46 -8.76
N GLN A 10 -6.58 -8.73 -7.64
CA GLN A 10 -6.56 -7.81 -6.52
C GLN A 10 -5.15 -7.68 -5.97
N PHE A 11 -4.42 -8.77 -5.95
CA PHE A 11 -3.07 -8.75 -5.45
C PHE A 11 -2.18 -7.88 -6.33
N GLU A 12 -2.37 -7.95 -7.63
CA GLU A 12 -1.61 -7.14 -8.55
C GLU A 12 -1.89 -5.65 -8.35
N VAL A 13 -3.16 -5.32 -8.20
CA VAL A 13 -3.55 -3.93 -7.99
C VAL A 13 -2.98 -3.44 -6.67
N TYR A 14 -3.05 -4.28 -5.65
CA TYR A 14 -2.54 -3.93 -4.34
C TYR A 14 -1.03 -3.67 -4.41
N ASN A 15 -0.30 -4.56 -5.07
CA ASN A 15 1.12 -4.39 -5.20
C ASN A 15 1.48 -3.13 -5.99
N ALA A 16 0.72 -2.85 -7.02
CA ALA A 16 0.96 -1.66 -7.83
C ALA A 16 0.76 -0.40 -6.98
N LEU A 17 -0.27 -0.42 -6.15
CA LEU A 17 -0.55 0.72 -5.29
C LEU A 17 0.58 0.93 -4.30
N ILE A 18 1.04 -0.15 -3.67
CA ILE A 18 2.13 -0.05 -2.70
C ILE A 18 3.40 0.44 -3.38
N SER A 19 3.68 -0.07 -4.57
CA SER A 19 4.87 0.35 -5.30
C SER A 19 4.79 1.83 -5.64
N PHE A 20 3.61 2.30 -6.01
CA PHE A 20 3.41 3.70 -6.36
C PHE A 20 3.67 4.58 -5.13
N VAL A 21 3.12 4.19 -3.99
CA VAL A 21 3.31 4.95 -2.76
C VAL A 21 4.79 4.95 -2.36
N ASP A 22 5.45 3.81 -2.51
CA ASP A 22 6.86 3.72 -2.20
C ASP A 22 7.68 4.68 -3.06
N GLU A 23 7.33 4.78 -4.33
CA GLU A 23 8.02 5.69 -5.20
C GLU A 23 7.80 7.13 -4.78
N LEU A 24 6.59 7.45 -4.36
CA LEU A 24 6.30 8.80 -3.91
C LEU A 24 7.13 9.13 -2.66
N ILE A 25 7.24 8.17 -1.75
CA ILE A 25 8.03 8.36 -0.54
C ILE A 25 9.49 8.61 -0.91
N ASP A 26 9.98 7.84 -1.86
CA ASP A 26 11.37 7.95 -2.25
C ASP A 26 11.68 9.29 -2.89
N ARG A 27 10.73 9.86 -3.59
CA ARG A 27 10.92 11.12 -4.26
C ARG A 27 10.66 12.32 -3.37
N GLU A 28 9.90 12.12 -2.30
CA GLU A 28 9.53 13.24 -1.46
C GLU A 28 10.71 13.77 -0.67
N THR A 29 10.94 15.06 -0.74
CA THR A 29 12.04 15.66 0.01
C THR A 29 11.57 16.34 1.27
N ASP A 30 10.27 16.60 1.40
CA ASP A 30 9.73 17.24 2.58
C ASP A 30 9.46 16.17 3.63
N GLU A 31 10.08 16.30 4.79
CA GLU A 31 9.95 15.30 5.83
C GLU A 31 8.51 15.13 6.32
N VAL A 32 7.77 16.20 6.40
CA VAL A 32 6.41 16.14 6.87
C VAL A 32 5.56 15.35 5.87
N GLU A 33 5.73 15.65 4.59
CA GLU A 33 4.98 14.95 3.56
C GLU A 33 5.40 13.49 3.47
N LYS A 34 6.68 13.24 3.67
CA LYS A 34 7.18 11.89 3.63
C LYS A 34 6.54 11.05 4.74
N GLU A 35 6.41 11.64 5.92
CA GLU A 35 5.79 10.93 7.03
C GLU A 35 4.32 10.66 6.75
N LYS A 36 3.64 11.58 6.10
CA LYS A 36 2.25 11.37 5.74
C LYS A 36 2.11 10.22 4.77
N LEU A 37 3.00 10.15 3.81
CA LEU A 37 2.97 9.08 2.83
C LEU A 37 3.24 7.73 3.49
N LYS A 38 4.18 7.71 4.42
CA LYS A 38 4.49 6.48 5.14
C LYS A 38 3.28 6.02 5.95
N ALA A 39 2.59 6.96 6.56
CA ALA A 39 1.41 6.63 7.34
C ALA A 39 0.31 6.08 6.42
N ARG A 40 0.18 6.65 5.24
CA ARG A 40 -0.81 6.19 4.29
C ARG A 40 -0.50 4.76 3.86
N LYS A 41 0.78 4.49 3.59
CA LYS A 41 1.18 3.15 3.21
C LYS A 41 0.84 2.16 4.32
N LYS A 42 1.11 2.54 5.55
CA LYS A 42 0.83 1.69 6.68
C LYS A 42 -0.67 1.40 6.78
N ASN A 43 -1.48 2.41 6.52
CA ASN A 43 -2.92 2.24 6.58
C ASN A 43 -3.41 1.31 5.48
N ILE A 44 -2.83 1.41 4.30
CA ILE A 44 -3.20 0.53 3.20
C ILE A 44 -2.90 -0.91 3.58
N LEU A 45 -1.75 -1.15 4.16
CA LEU A 45 -1.37 -2.49 4.55
C LEU A 45 -2.28 -3.02 5.64
N ALA A 46 -2.61 -2.18 6.60
CA ALA A 46 -3.46 -2.60 7.70
C ALA A 46 -4.87 -2.88 7.22
N ASN A 47 -5.39 -2.01 6.36
CA ASN A 47 -6.74 -2.20 5.86
C ASN A 47 -6.86 -3.45 5.03
N ASN A 48 -5.83 -3.75 4.28
CA ASN A 48 -5.86 -4.94 3.47
C ASN A 48 -5.97 -6.19 4.35
N LYS A 49 -5.35 -6.13 5.50
CA LYS A 49 -5.46 -7.24 6.42
C LYS A 49 -6.84 -7.34 6.99
N GLU A 50 -7.47 -6.21 7.26
CA GLU A 50 -8.77 -6.23 7.86
C GLU A 50 -9.87 -6.61 6.92
N VAL A 51 -9.70 -6.42 5.69
CA VAL A 51 -10.73 -6.71 4.73
C VAL A 51 -11.10 -8.16 4.76
N ASN A 52 -10.22 -8.99 5.16
CA ASN A 52 -10.57 -10.36 5.26
C ASN A 52 -11.14 -10.66 6.59
#